data_dc184dd9d453bc3bbf318ceea0bf67d1
#
_entry.id   dc184dd9d453bc3bbf318ceea0bf67d1
#
_cell.length_a   1.000
_cell.length_b   1.000
_cell.length_c   1.000
_cell.angle_alpha   90.00
_cell.angle_beta   90.00
_cell.angle_gamma   90.00
#
_symmetry.space_group_name_H-M   'P 1'
#
loop_
_entity.id
_entity.type
_entity.pdbx_description
1 polymer ?
#
loop_
_entity_poly.entity_id
_entity_poly.type
_entity_poly.pdbx_seq_one_letter_code
_entity_poly.pdbx_strand_id
1 'polypeptide(L)'
;MFAGQCWIRICTALAVLLLALRPAAADSIDASIKELTSSNYKSRLSAALTLARSSDARAVLALIGVLQSDQESALRRVAAIGLGRGVDGLPDATVEKVRAALTTATKDADTKVRDSALAALKSMPAVAAPSAKGKAPAVFVHIDRVGDDSNQASAESITLVSKNVRRAIEDNGFITVWPGGVPSQAELVASRAHAFIVVSTVKKIVVKKKSRQAEVTCTVAIRVSPWTGRDGNEVWEANKSASASGSAKTTTSNSTTEIAAGMQDCLDTLADDITRRQVTPFLRKIAGTI
;
A
#
# COMPACT_ATOMS: atom_id res chain seq x y z
N MET A 1 24.22 -18.08 -57.17
CA MET A 1 22.93 -17.68 -56.55
C MET A 1 22.49 -18.70 -55.51
N PHE A 2 23.23 -18.95 -54.44
CA PHE A 2 22.82 -19.84 -53.34
C PHE A 2 23.50 -19.48 -52.03
N ALA A 3 23.28 -18.23 -51.50
CA ALA A 3 23.86 -17.82 -50.24
C ALA A 3 22.86 -17.12 -49.29
N GLY A 4 21.57 -17.03 -49.66
CA GLY A 4 20.61 -16.22 -48.89
C GLY A 4 19.63 -16.96 -47.97
N GLN A 5 19.53 -18.30 -48.06
CA GLN A 5 18.48 -19.04 -47.32
C GLN A 5 18.93 -19.67 -46.00
N CYS A 6 20.21 -19.65 -45.66
CA CYS A 6 20.72 -20.29 -44.46
C CYS A 6 20.62 -19.36 -43.21
N TRP A 7 20.62 -18.06 -43.39
CA TRP A 7 20.59 -17.11 -42.28
C TRP A 7 19.20 -16.90 -41.66
N ILE A 8 18.13 -17.06 -42.46
CA ILE A 8 16.75 -16.86 -41.97
C ILE A 8 16.32 -18.03 -41.08
N ARG A 9 16.80 -19.23 -41.31
CA ARG A 9 16.45 -20.39 -40.46
C ARG A 9 17.17 -20.46 -39.15
N ILE A 10 18.36 -19.82 -39.02
CA ILE A 10 19.12 -19.74 -37.74
C ILE A 10 18.53 -18.65 -36.83
N CYS A 11 18.06 -17.53 -37.37
CA CYS A 11 17.43 -16.49 -36.58
C CYS A 11 16.07 -16.88 -36.00
N THR A 12 15.27 -17.71 -36.73
CA THR A 12 13.99 -18.21 -36.21
C THR A 12 14.16 -19.26 -35.12
N ALA A 13 15.21 -20.08 -35.17
CA ALA A 13 15.51 -21.08 -34.13
C ALA A 13 15.99 -20.39 -32.81
N LEU A 14 16.73 -19.29 -32.92
CA LEU A 14 17.21 -18.54 -31.74
C LEU A 14 16.08 -17.74 -31.09
N ALA A 15 15.12 -17.22 -31.86
CA ALA A 15 13.98 -16.48 -31.33
C ALA A 15 12.98 -17.37 -30.57
N VAL A 16 12.81 -18.64 -31.01
CA VAL A 16 11.94 -19.61 -30.31
C VAL A 16 12.59 -20.12 -29.03
N LEU A 17 13.93 -20.19 -28.94
CA LEU A 17 14.63 -20.64 -27.73
C LEU A 17 14.58 -19.59 -26.62
N LEU A 18 14.47 -18.30 -26.96
CA LEU A 18 14.36 -17.21 -25.96
C LEU A 18 12.95 -17.07 -25.35
N LEU A 19 11.91 -17.63 -25.99
CA LEU A 19 10.54 -17.62 -25.40
C LEU A 19 10.29 -18.74 -24.39
N ALA A 20 11.21 -19.71 -24.23
CA ALA A 20 11.07 -20.86 -23.33
C ALA A 20 11.71 -20.60 -21.93
N LEU A 21 12.38 -19.48 -21.71
CA LEU A 21 12.89 -19.07 -20.40
C LEU A 21 11.79 -18.34 -19.61
N ARG A 22 10.69 -19.03 -19.28
CA ARG A 22 9.81 -18.63 -18.19
C ARG A 22 10.59 -18.73 -16.89
N PRO A 23 10.46 -17.74 -15.98
CA PRO A 23 11.22 -17.76 -14.75
C PRO A 23 10.72 -18.90 -13.85
N ALA A 24 11.47 -19.99 -13.81
CA ALA A 24 11.25 -21.13 -12.89
C ALA A 24 11.25 -20.70 -11.39
N ALA A 25 11.70 -19.49 -11.11
CA ALA A 25 11.74 -18.94 -9.75
C ALA A 25 10.37 -18.55 -9.20
N ALA A 26 9.42 -18.11 -10.04
CA ALA A 26 8.07 -17.74 -9.59
C ALA A 26 7.26 -18.96 -9.15
N ASP A 27 7.35 -20.07 -9.90
CA ASP A 27 6.65 -21.32 -9.60
C ASP A 27 7.18 -21.97 -8.32
N SER A 28 8.47 -21.80 -7.99
CA SER A 28 9.08 -22.35 -6.77
C SER A 28 8.67 -21.60 -5.50
N ILE A 29 8.41 -20.28 -5.59
CA ILE A 29 7.94 -19.48 -4.46
C ILE A 29 6.51 -19.83 -4.12
N ASP A 30 5.61 -19.90 -5.11
CA ASP A 30 4.21 -20.25 -4.91
C ASP A 30 4.06 -21.69 -4.36
N ALA A 31 4.87 -22.62 -4.83
CA ALA A 31 4.95 -23.98 -4.27
C ALA A 31 5.38 -23.93 -2.79
N SER A 32 6.41 -23.15 -2.45
CA SER A 32 6.87 -23.01 -1.07
C SER A 32 5.83 -22.33 -0.18
N ILE A 33 5.11 -21.32 -0.68
CA ILE A 33 4.02 -20.68 0.06
C ILE A 33 2.91 -21.70 0.38
N LYS A 34 2.55 -22.56 -0.58
CA LYS A 34 1.58 -23.62 -0.38
C LYS A 34 2.04 -24.65 0.67
N GLU A 35 3.32 -25.00 0.67
CA GLU A 35 3.90 -25.95 1.66
C GLU A 35 3.89 -25.41 3.10
N LEU A 36 3.78 -24.11 3.33
CA LEU A 36 3.63 -23.54 4.68
C LEU A 36 2.32 -23.95 5.36
N THR A 37 1.32 -24.42 4.63
CA THR A 37 0.05 -24.90 5.18
C THR A 37 0.06 -26.42 5.45
N SER A 38 1.17 -27.11 5.19
CA SER A 38 1.31 -28.54 5.41
C SER A 38 1.17 -28.91 6.89
N SER A 39 0.49 -30.01 7.20
CA SER A 39 0.46 -30.57 8.55
C SER A 39 1.83 -31.09 9.00
N ASN A 40 2.72 -31.40 8.05
CA ASN A 40 4.05 -31.90 8.32
C ASN A 40 5.00 -30.76 8.69
N TYR A 41 5.51 -30.78 9.91
CA TYR A 41 6.50 -29.81 10.41
C TYR A 41 7.73 -29.66 9.49
N LYS A 42 8.28 -30.78 8.99
CA LYS A 42 9.50 -30.73 8.14
C LYS A 42 9.23 -30.03 6.82
N SER A 43 8.05 -30.24 6.20
CA SER A 43 7.64 -29.55 4.99
C SER A 43 7.51 -28.05 5.25
N ARG A 44 6.81 -27.65 6.30
CA ARG A 44 6.68 -26.23 6.67
C ARG A 44 8.04 -25.57 6.92
N LEU A 45 8.93 -26.26 7.66
CA LEU A 45 10.27 -25.75 7.97
C LEU A 45 11.12 -25.56 6.70
N SER A 46 11.11 -26.55 5.79
CA SER A 46 11.81 -26.46 4.51
C SER A 46 11.31 -25.29 3.67
N ALA A 47 9.98 -25.13 3.60
CA ALA A 47 9.34 -24.03 2.90
C ALA A 47 9.71 -22.67 3.51
N ALA A 48 9.63 -22.54 4.83
CA ALA A 48 10.01 -21.30 5.52
C ALA A 48 11.48 -20.93 5.30
N LEU A 49 12.40 -21.91 5.31
CA LEU A 49 13.81 -21.69 5.02
C LEU A 49 14.07 -21.27 3.56
N THR A 50 13.30 -21.81 2.62
CA THR A 50 13.38 -21.42 1.21
C THR A 50 12.89 -19.99 1.03
N LEU A 51 11.75 -19.64 1.60
CA LEU A 51 11.17 -18.29 1.52
C LEU A 51 12.04 -17.25 2.26
N ALA A 52 12.68 -17.64 3.37
CA ALA A 52 13.58 -16.75 4.14
C ALA A 52 14.86 -16.34 3.38
N ARG A 53 15.14 -16.96 2.23
CA ARG A 53 16.26 -16.62 1.35
C ARG A 53 15.84 -15.79 0.14
N SER A 54 14.53 -15.56 0.00
CA SER A 54 13.95 -14.83 -1.12
C SER A 54 13.64 -13.38 -0.72
N SER A 55 13.91 -12.44 -1.63
CA SER A 55 13.47 -11.05 -1.52
C SER A 55 12.17 -10.78 -2.28
N ASP A 56 11.44 -11.81 -2.72
CA ASP A 56 10.13 -11.67 -3.34
C ASP A 56 9.09 -11.19 -2.32
N ALA A 57 8.31 -10.17 -2.66
CA ALA A 57 7.31 -9.60 -1.76
C ALA A 57 6.26 -10.63 -1.29
N ARG A 58 5.93 -11.64 -2.12
CA ARG A 58 5.01 -12.73 -1.76
C ARG A 58 5.61 -13.62 -0.68
N ALA A 59 6.91 -13.94 -0.79
CA ALA A 59 7.64 -14.72 0.22
C ALA A 59 7.67 -13.97 1.56
N VAL A 60 7.94 -12.67 1.54
CA VAL A 60 7.96 -11.82 2.73
C VAL A 60 6.59 -11.78 3.40
N LEU A 61 5.50 -11.58 2.64
CA LEU A 61 4.14 -11.60 3.19
C LEU A 61 3.77 -12.96 3.80
N ALA A 62 4.19 -14.07 3.17
CA ALA A 62 3.97 -15.41 3.69
C ALA A 62 4.74 -15.65 5.02
N LEU A 63 5.98 -15.17 5.11
CA LEU A 63 6.78 -15.25 6.34
C LEU A 63 6.19 -14.40 7.48
N ILE A 64 5.55 -13.27 7.18
CA ILE A 64 4.80 -12.51 8.21
C ILE A 64 3.69 -13.40 8.79
N GLY A 65 2.95 -14.13 7.96
CA GLY A 65 1.93 -15.06 8.42
C GLY A 65 2.51 -16.17 9.33
N VAL A 66 3.64 -16.77 8.94
CA VAL A 66 4.35 -17.77 9.77
C VAL A 66 4.76 -17.19 11.12
N LEU A 67 5.35 -15.99 11.13
CA LEU A 67 5.80 -15.32 12.36
C LEU A 67 4.64 -15.08 13.34
N GLN A 68 3.47 -14.74 12.82
CA GLN A 68 2.29 -14.37 13.63
C GLN A 68 1.49 -15.58 14.12
N SER A 69 1.47 -16.69 13.38
CA SER A 69 0.47 -17.72 13.61
C SER A 69 0.98 -19.16 13.66
N ASP A 70 2.25 -19.46 13.29
CA ASP A 70 2.71 -20.85 13.36
C ASP A 70 2.88 -21.30 14.83
N GLN A 71 2.42 -22.51 15.12
CA GLN A 71 2.48 -23.09 16.47
C GLN A 71 3.92 -23.36 16.92
N GLU A 72 4.81 -23.67 15.97
CA GLU A 72 6.19 -24.04 16.25
C GLU A 72 7.09 -22.80 16.35
N SER A 73 7.68 -22.60 17.51
CA SER A 73 8.60 -21.47 17.75
C SER A 73 9.81 -21.48 16.81
N ALA A 74 10.25 -22.66 16.38
CA ALA A 74 11.35 -22.79 15.40
C ALA A 74 10.98 -22.17 14.05
N LEU A 75 9.75 -22.32 13.56
CA LEU A 75 9.28 -21.70 12.33
C LEU A 75 9.13 -20.19 12.51
N ARG A 76 8.52 -19.73 13.61
CA ARG A 76 8.44 -18.29 13.91
C ARG A 76 9.82 -17.64 13.97
N ARG A 77 10.79 -18.33 14.57
CA ARG A 77 12.19 -17.88 14.60
C ARG A 77 12.81 -17.77 13.19
N VAL A 78 12.63 -18.78 12.33
CA VAL A 78 13.11 -18.76 10.95
C VAL A 78 12.47 -17.60 10.18
N ALA A 79 11.18 -17.39 10.36
CA ALA A 79 10.46 -16.27 9.75
C ALA A 79 11.02 -14.91 10.22
N ALA A 80 11.26 -14.73 11.52
CA ALA A 80 11.86 -13.50 12.05
C ALA A 80 13.24 -13.20 11.42
N ILE A 81 14.10 -14.22 11.31
CA ILE A 81 15.43 -14.09 10.70
C ILE A 81 15.32 -13.76 9.20
N GLY A 82 14.42 -14.45 8.48
CA GLY A 82 14.19 -14.22 7.04
C GLY A 82 13.68 -12.81 6.77
N LEU A 83 12.72 -12.35 7.56
CA LEU A 83 12.17 -10.99 7.46
C LEU A 83 13.21 -9.90 7.71
N GLY A 84 14.19 -10.14 8.58
CA GLY A 84 15.28 -9.19 8.81
C GLY A 84 16.28 -9.04 7.65
N ARG A 85 16.27 -9.94 6.68
CA ARG A 85 17.20 -9.97 5.53
C ARG A 85 16.53 -9.61 4.21
N GLY A 86 15.25 -9.90 4.06
CA GLY A 86 14.53 -9.86 2.78
C GLY A 86 13.84 -8.54 2.47
N VAL A 87 14.20 -7.43 3.11
CA VAL A 87 13.49 -6.16 2.96
C VAL A 87 14.08 -5.21 1.91
N ASP A 88 15.28 -5.48 1.41
CA ASP A 88 15.95 -4.62 0.44
C ASP A 88 15.19 -4.61 -0.90
N GLY A 89 14.89 -3.42 -1.41
CA GLY A 89 14.17 -3.23 -2.68
C GLY A 89 12.65 -3.45 -2.61
N LEU A 90 12.10 -3.73 -1.43
CA LEU A 90 10.65 -3.85 -1.25
C LEU A 90 9.98 -2.47 -1.15
N PRO A 91 8.70 -2.36 -1.54
CA PRO A 91 7.91 -1.16 -1.30
C PRO A 91 7.84 -0.80 0.19
N ASP A 92 7.91 0.48 0.53
CA ASP A 92 7.88 0.99 1.92
C ASP A 92 6.71 0.42 2.73
N ALA A 93 5.53 0.31 2.13
CA ALA A 93 4.36 -0.29 2.76
C ALA A 93 4.56 -1.76 3.17
N THR A 94 5.38 -2.51 2.45
CA THR A 94 5.73 -3.90 2.81
C THR A 94 6.77 -3.91 3.92
N VAL A 95 7.76 -3.02 3.86
CA VAL A 95 8.78 -2.86 4.91
C VAL A 95 8.13 -2.49 6.24
N GLU A 96 7.13 -1.61 6.24
CA GLU A 96 6.34 -1.26 7.43
C GLU A 96 5.57 -2.46 8.01
N LYS A 97 4.96 -3.29 7.16
CA LYS A 97 4.30 -4.53 7.61
C LYS A 97 5.29 -5.48 8.28
N VAL A 98 6.49 -5.64 7.70
CA VAL A 98 7.57 -6.45 8.29
C VAL A 98 7.96 -5.89 9.66
N ARG A 99 8.18 -4.60 9.77
CA ARG A 99 8.54 -3.93 11.02
C ARG A 99 7.48 -4.12 12.09
N ALA A 100 6.20 -3.94 11.75
CA ALA A 100 5.08 -4.14 12.67
C ALA A 100 5.01 -5.60 13.17
N ALA A 101 5.17 -6.57 12.27
CA ALA A 101 5.17 -7.99 12.63
C ALA A 101 6.35 -8.35 13.55
N LEU A 102 7.56 -7.89 13.23
CA LEU A 102 8.74 -8.09 14.08
C LEU A 102 8.60 -7.40 15.45
N THR A 103 8.02 -6.19 15.48
CA THR A 103 7.75 -5.47 16.75
C THR A 103 6.79 -6.28 17.63
N THR A 104 5.76 -6.89 17.06
CA THR A 104 4.87 -7.78 17.79
C THR A 104 5.62 -9.02 18.30
N ALA A 105 6.49 -9.60 17.47
CA ALA A 105 7.27 -10.80 17.82
C ALA A 105 8.35 -10.54 18.91
N THR A 106 8.69 -9.29 19.22
CA THR A 106 9.54 -9.00 20.41
C THR A 106 8.85 -9.36 21.75
N LYS A 107 7.54 -9.63 21.70
CA LYS A 107 6.73 -10.07 22.84
C LYS A 107 6.33 -11.56 22.75
N ASP A 108 6.93 -12.33 21.83
CA ASP A 108 6.64 -13.76 21.66
C ASP A 108 6.90 -14.54 22.94
N ALA A 109 6.18 -15.63 23.15
CA ALA A 109 6.36 -16.50 24.32
C ALA A 109 7.76 -17.14 24.35
N ASP A 110 8.32 -17.48 23.17
CA ASP A 110 9.65 -18.10 23.04
C ASP A 110 10.76 -17.03 23.03
N THR A 111 11.75 -17.18 23.91
CA THR A 111 12.88 -16.23 24.04
C THR A 111 13.69 -16.11 22.75
N LYS A 112 13.93 -17.22 22.04
CA LYS A 112 14.73 -17.22 20.80
C LYS A 112 14.01 -16.52 19.65
N VAL A 113 12.67 -16.54 19.65
CA VAL A 113 11.87 -15.75 18.70
C VAL A 113 12.00 -14.26 19.01
N ARG A 114 11.86 -13.87 20.30
CA ARG A 114 12.07 -12.47 20.73
C ARG A 114 13.43 -11.94 20.34
N ASP A 115 14.49 -12.70 20.63
CA ASP A 115 15.87 -12.30 20.31
C ASP A 115 16.10 -12.17 18.82
N SER A 116 15.54 -13.09 18.01
CA SER A 116 15.62 -13.03 16.55
C SER A 116 14.85 -11.85 15.99
N ALA A 117 13.69 -11.54 16.54
CA ALA A 117 12.91 -10.37 16.14
C ALA A 117 13.62 -9.04 16.47
N LEU A 118 14.23 -8.94 17.65
CA LEU A 118 15.05 -7.80 18.05
C LEU A 118 16.28 -7.64 17.14
N ALA A 119 16.97 -8.73 16.85
CA ALA A 119 18.12 -8.72 15.93
C ALA A 119 17.69 -8.31 14.51
N ALA A 120 16.56 -8.84 14.01
CA ALA A 120 16.00 -8.49 12.73
C ALA A 120 15.64 -6.99 12.65
N LEU A 121 14.96 -6.45 13.66
CA LEU A 121 14.64 -5.02 13.73
C LEU A 121 15.88 -4.13 13.73
N LYS A 122 16.95 -4.57 14.38
CA LYS A 122 18.24 -3.86 14.43
C LYS A 122 18.99 -3.91 13.10
N SER A 123 18.87 -5.01 12.35
CA SER A 123 19.53 -5.19 11.04
C SER A 123 18.71 -4.63 9.88
N MET A 124 17.40 -4.47 10.07
CA MET A 124 16.60 -3.79 9.05
C MET A 124 17.22 -2.42 8.80
N PRO A 125 17.40 -2.05 7.51
CA PRO A 125 17.68 -0.66 7.22
C PRO A 125 16.69 0.13 8.05
N ALA A 126 17.19 1.05 8.89
CA ALA A 126 16.30 2.05 9.42
C ALA A 126 15.47 2.44 8.20
N VAL A 127 14.14 2.15 8.21
CA VAL A 127 13.27 2.82 7.23
C VAL A 127 13.80 4.21 7.34
N ALA A 128 14.39 4.70 6.24
CA ALA A 128 15.03 5.98 6.31
C ALA A 128 13.96 6.84 6.93
N ALA A 129 14.10 7.03 8.24
CA ALA A 129 13.33 8.02 8.94
C ALA A 129 13.54 9.18 8.04
N PRO A 130 12.53 9.60 7.19
CA PRO A 130 12.76 10.48 6.07
C PRO A 130 13.68 11.51 6.62
N SER A 131 14.88 11.52 6.16
CA SER A 131 16.13 11.84 6.89
C SER A 131 15.85 13.07 7.74
N ALA A 132 15.94 12.96 9.06
CA ALA A 132 15.60 14.00 10.05
C ALA A 132 16.39 15.32 9.87
N LYS A 133 16.82 15.60 8.65
CA LYS A 133 17.48 16.82 8.17
C LYS A 133 16.55 17.71 7.35
N GLY A 134 15.29 17.31 7.13
CA GLY A 134 14.29 18.21 6.56
C GLY A 134 13.71 19.11 7.65
N LYS A 135 13.72 20.43 7.44
CA LYS A 135 12.95 21.36 8.26
C LYS A 135 11.48 20.90 8.23
N ALA A 136 10.87 20.73 9.40
CA ALA A 136 9.44 20.40 9.48
C ALA A 136 8.62 21.40 8.66
N PRO A 137 7.62 20.94 7.88
CA PRO A 137 6.79 21.85 7.09
C PRO A 137 5.94 22.73 8.00
N ALA A 138 5.71 23.98 7.59
CA ALA A 138 4.80 24.87 8.31
C ALA A 138 3.36 24.36 8.28
N VAL A 139 2.96 23.72 7.17
CA VAL A 139 1.66 23.08 6.99
C VAL A 139 1.90 21.64 6.56
N PHE A 140 1.29 20.70 7.28
CA PHE A 140 1.34 19.28 7.00
C PHE A 140 -0.06 18.73 6.76
N VAL A 141 -0.25 17.89 5.75
CA VAL A 141 -1.53 17.27 5.43
C VAL A 141 -1.41 15.74 5.55
N HIS A 142 -2.00 15.19 6.58
CA HIS A 142 -2.11 13.75 6.76
C HIS A 142 -3.22 13.18 5.89
N ILE A 143 -2.92 12.17 5.08
CA ILE A 143 -3.90 11.44 4.29
C ILE A 143 -4.25 10.16 5.05
N ASP A 144 -5.46 10.09 5.56
CA ASP A 144 -5.96 8.91 6.28
C ASP A 144 -6.38 7.79 5.32
N ARG A 145 -6.68 6.63 5.89
CA ARG A 145 -7.20 5.49 5.13
C ARG A 145 -8.54 5.85 4.49
N VAL A 146 -8.72 5.40 3.26
CA VAL A 146 -10.00 5.56 2.56
C VAL A 146 -11.01 4.58 3.15
N GLY A 147 -12.14 5.09 3.64
CA GLY A 147 -13.28 4.29 4.07
C GLY A 147 -14.12 3.83 2.88
N ASP A 148 -14.78 2.69 3.00
CA ASP A 148 -15.76 2.20 2.02
C ASP A 148 -17.08 1.86 2.69
N ASP A 149 -18.04 2.78 2.62
CA ASP A 149 -19.41 2.57 3.08
C ASP A 149 -20.27 1.80 2.06
N SER A 150 -19.78 1.71 0.81
CA SER A 150 -20.51 0.99 -0.26
C SER A 150 -20.34 -0.53 -0.15
N ASN A 151 -19.29 -1.01 0.49
CA ASN A 151 -18.86 -2.41 0.54
C ASN A 151 -18.68 -3.05 -0.86
N GLN A 152 -18.37 -2.24 -1.88
CA GLN A 152 -18.22 -2.67 -3.26
C GLN A 152 -16.89 -2.23 -3.89
N ALA A 153 -16.13 -1.36 -3.24
CA ALA A 153 -14.83 -0.93 -3.74
C ALA A 153 -13.79 -2.04 -3.53
N SER A 154 -13.01 -2.34 -4.56
CA SER A 154 -11.88 -3.26 -4.42
C SER A 154 -10.74 -2.61 -3.62
N ALA A 155 -9.89 -3.42 -3.00
CA ALA A 155 -8.70 -2.92 -2.29
C ALA A 155 -7.79 -2.08 -3.21
N GLU A 156 -7.73 -2.44 -4.49
CA GLU A 156 -6.98 -1.70 -5.51
C GLU A 156 -7.60 -0.32 -5.77
N SER A 157 -8.93 -0.25 -5.92
CA SER A 157 -9.66 1.02 -6.08
C SER A 157 -9.47 1.94 -4.87
N ILE A 158 -9.53 1.41 -3.66
CA ILE A 158 -9.29 2.15 -2.41
C ILE A 158 -7.86 2.71 -2.38
N THR A 159 -6.87 1.89 -2.75
CA THR A 159 -5.47 2.31 -2.82
C THR A 159 -5.26 3.41 -3.86
N LEU A 160 -5.92 3.30 -5.02
CA LEU A 160 -5.83 4.28 -6.09
C LEU A 160 -6.45 5.61 -5.68
N VAL A 161 -7.63 5.61 -5.06
CA VAL A 161 -8.27 6.82 -4.50
C VAL A 161 -7.31 7.53 -3.53
N SER A 162 -6.70 6.80 -2.58
CA SER A 162 -5.74 7.37 -1.64
C SER A 162 -4.52 7.99 -2.35
N LYS A 163 -3.97 7.28 -3.34
CA LYS A 163 -2.83 7.75 -4.13
C LYS A 163 -3.15 9.02 -4.90
N ASN A 164 -4.33 9.12 -5.49
CA ASN A 164 -4.72 10.29 -6.31
C ASN A 164 -5.06 11.50 -5.45
N VAL A 165 -5.73 11.30 -4.32
CA VAL A 165 -5.95 12.37 -3.34
C VAL A 165 -4.61 12.93 -2.87
N ARG A 166 -3.65 12.07 -2.52
CA ARG A 166 -2.30 12.47 -2.14
C ARG A 166 -1.62 13.27 -3.24
N ARG A 167 -1.56 12.74 -4.46
CA ARG A 167 -0.94 13.39 -5.60
C ARG A 167 -1.57 14.75 -5.87
N ALA A 168 -2.90 14.85 -5.87
CA ALA A 168 -3.59 16.11 -6.11
C ALA A 168 -3.28 17.17 -5.03
N ILE A 169 -3.06 16.76 -3.79
CA ILE A 169 -2.65 17.65 -2.68
C ILE A 169 -1.20 18.08 -2.86
N GLU A 170 -0.29 17.16 -3.18
CA GLU A 170 1.14 17.42 -3.40
C GLU A 170 1.39 18.29 -4.61
N ASP A 171 0.70 18.06 -5.75
CA ASP A 171 0.75 18.89 -6.95
C ASP A 171 0.34 20.36 -6.68
N ASN A 172 -0.42 20.58 -5.61
CA ASN A 172 -0.84 21.92 -5.17
C ASN A 172 0.10 22.53 -4.11
N GLY A 173 1.25 21.91 -3.87
CA GLY A 173 2.33 22.44 -3.02
C GLY A 173 2.20 22.11 -1.52
N PHE A 174 1.27 21.25 -1.13
CA PHE A 174 1.16 20.79 0.25
C PHE A 174 2.06 19.59 0.49
N ILE A 175 2.56 19.46 1.72
CA ILE A 175 3.43 18.37 2.13
C ILE A 175 2.61 17.31 2.85
N THR A 176 2.67 16.07 2.36
CA THR A 176 1.97 14.91 2.91
C THR A 176 2.91 13.91 3.59
N VAL A 177 4.22 14.18 3.53
CA VAL A 177 5.25 13.35 4.17
C VAL A 177 5.94 14.17 5.26
N TRP A 178 5.95 13.64 6.48
CA TRP A 178 6.64 14.25 7.61
C TRP A 178 8.01 13.60 7.81
N PRO A 179 9.07 14.37 8.11
CA PRO A 179 10.37 13.81 8.48
C PRO A 179 10.22 12.91 9.72
N GLY A 180 10.50 11.61 9.59
CA GLY A 180 10.32 10.65 10.69
C GLY A 180 9.01 9.84 10.65
N GLY A 181 8.18 9.97 9.60
CA GLY A 181 6.90 9.28 9.44
C GLY A 181 5.72 10.12 9.91
N VAL A 182 4.67 9.49 10.43
CA VAL A 182 3.48 10.22 10.91
C VAL A 182 3.82 10.95 12.22
N PRO A 183 3.71 12.30 12.30
CA PRO A 183 4.10 13.05 13.49
C PRO A 183 3.16 12.82 14.66
N SER A 184 3.71 12.80 15.87
CA SER A 184 2.95 12.88 17.11
C SER A 184 2.52 14.33 17.40
N GLN A 185 1.59 14.49 18.34
CA GLN A 185 1.19 15.83 18.81
C GLN A 185 2.38 16.63 19.33
N ALA A 186 3.29 16.00 20.09
CA ALA A 186 4.46 16.67 20.62
C ALA A 186 5.40 17.20 19.52
N GLU A 187 5.59 16.43 18.43
CA GLU A 187 6.41 16.84 17.29
C GLU A 187 5.77 18.00 16.51
N LEU A 188 4.44 17.98 16.32
CA LEU A 188 3.71 19.09 15.70
C LEU A 188 3.84 20.38 16.50
N VAL A 189 3.67 20.32 17.81
CA VAL A 189 3.80 21.47 18.72
C VAL A 189 5.24 21.98 18.72
N ALA A 190 6.23 21.10 18.85
CA ALA A 190 7.64 21.48 18.89
C ALA A 190 8.10 22.17 17.59
N SER A 191 7.56 21.75 16.46
CA SER A 191 7.88 22.33 15.15
C SER A 191 7.01 23.54 14.78
N ARG A 192 6.00 23.86 15.58
CA ARG A 192 4.96 24.88 15.30
C ARG A 192 4.27 24.65 13.95
N ALA A 193 4.08 23.38 13.58
CA ALA A 193 3.44 23.01 12.33
C ALA A 193 1.92 22.96 12.49
N HIS A 194 1.22 23.50 11.52
CA HIS A 194 -0.24 23.34 11.40
C HIS A 194 -0.52 22.05 10.64
N ALA A 195 -1.24 21.12 11.25
CA ALA A 195 -1.56 19.86 10.65
C ALA A 195 -3.05 19.74 10.34
N PHE A 196 -3.35 19.17 9.20
CA PHE A 196 -4.69 18.84 8.76
C PHE A 196 -4.77 17.36 8.40
N ILE A 197 -5.93 16.75 8.61
CA ILE A 197 -6.23 15.40 8.16
C ILE A 197 -7.22 15.44 7.01
N VAL A 198 -6.98 14.64 5.99
CA VAL A 198 -7.89 14.43 4.86
C VAL A 198 -8.41 13.01 4.93
N VAL A 199 -9.71 12.86 5.14
CA VAL A 199 -10.42 11.59 5.25
C VAL A 199 -11.29 11.43 4.02
N SER A 200 -11.03 10.41 3.21
CA SER A 200 -11.80 10.06 2.02
C SER A 200 -12.71 8.87 2.30
N THR A 201 -13.92 8.89 1.78
CA THR A 201 -14.89 7.78 1.93
C THR A 201 -15.62 7.54 0.63
N VAL A 202 -15.59 6.31 0.14
CA VAL A 202 -16.48 5.84 -0.93
C VAL A 202 -17.86 5.62 -0.32
N LYS A 203 -18.79 6.52 -0.61
CA LYS A 203 -20.14 6.50 -0.01
C LYS A 203 -21.07 5.52 -0.69
N LYS A 204 -20.98 5.40 -2.01
CA LYS A 204 -21.91 4.60 -2.78
C LYS A 204 -21.33 4.20 -4.12
N ILE A 205 -21.57 2.97 -4.53
CA ILE A 205 -21.37 2.47 -5.88
C ILE A 205 -22.69 1.83 -6.32
N VAL A 206 -23.17 2.17 -7.52
CA VAL A 206 -24.40 1.57 -8.09
C VAL A 206 -24.12 1.16 -9.51
N VAL A 207 -24.35 -0.11 -9.82
CA VAL A 207 -24.24 -0.66 -11.15
C VAL A 207 -25.61 -1.01 -11.67
N LYS A 208 -26.06 -0.33 -12.74
CA LYS A 208 -27.32 -0.60 -13.44
C LYS A 208 -27.03 -1.26 -14.78
N LYS A 209 -27.29 -2.57 -14.87
CA LYS A 209 -27.15 -3.31 -16.12
C LYS A 209 -28.32 -3.07 -17.05
N LYS A 210 -28.03 -2.77 -18.32
CA LYS A 210 -28.95 -2.74 -19.45
C LYS A 210 -28.49 -3.82 -20.45
N SER A 211 -29.27 -4.11 -21.49
CA SER A 211 -29.03 -5.29 -22.36
C SER A 211 -27.59 -5.47 -22.86
N ARG A 212 -26.89 -4.40 -23.25
CA ARG A 212 -25.50 -4.46 -23.76
C ARG A 212 -24.53 -3.58 -22.99
N GLN A 213 -24.99 -2.78 -22.07
CA GLN A 213 -24.21 -1.79 -21.35
C GLN A 213 -24.51 -1.83 -19.87
N ALA A 214 -23.56 -1.40 -19.05
CA ALA A 214 -23.75 -1.13 -17.64
C ALA A 214 -23.46 0.34 -17.34
N GLU A 215 -24.31 0.96 -16.55
CA GLU A 215 -24.12 2.30 -16.01
C GLU A 215 -23.60 2.18 -14.59
N VAL A 216 -22.39 2.68 -14.35
CA VAL A 216 -21.77 2.74 -13.03
C VAL A 216 -21.88 4.16 -12.51
N THR A 217 -22.43 4.30 -11.30
CA THR A 217 -22.49 5.57 -10.57
C THR A 217 -21.71 5.41 -9.27
N CYS A 218 -20.78 6.29 -8.99
CA CYS A 218 -20.04 6.32 -7.73
C CYS A 218 -20.23 7.65 -7.01
N THR A 219 -20.12 7.63 -5.68
CA THR A 219 -20.19 8.81 -4.83
C THR A 219 -19.03 8.74 -3.84
N VAL A 220 -18.24 9.82 -3.79
CA VAL A 220 -17.11 9.97 -2.88
C VAL A 220 -17.32 11.22 -2.03
N ALA A 221 -17.00 11.14 -0.75
CA ALA A 221 -16.92 12.26 0.16
C ALA A 221 -15.50 12.41 0.69
N ILE A 222 -15.01 13.64 0.78
CA ILE A 222 -13.70 13.97 1.33
C ILE A 222 -13.90 15.04 2.40
N ARG A 223 -13.38 14.79 3.60
CA ARG A 223 -13.38 15.74 4.71
C ARG A 223 -11.98 16.22 4.99
N VAL A 224 -11.89 17.46 5.42
CA VAL A 224 -10.65 18.11 5.87
C VAL A 224 -10.90 18.72 7.21
N SER A 225 -10.04 18.48 8.17
CA SER A 225 -10.12 19.06 9.52
C SER A 225 -8.73 19.28 10.11
N PRO A 226 -8.57 20.15 11.12
CA PRO A 226 -7.38 20.20 11.94
C PRO A 226 -7.07 18.83 12.55
N TRP A 227 -5.79 18.54 12.69
CA TRP A 227 -5.30 17.28 13.22
C TRP A 227 -4.18 17.50 14.24
N THR A 228 -4.20 16.72 15.31
CA THR A 228 -3.28 16.88 16.44
C THR A 228 -2.14 15.86 16.46
N GLY A 229 -2.02 15.01 15.44
CA GLY A 229 -1.01 13.97 15.36
C GLY A 229 -1.59 12.56 15.49
N ARG A 230 -0.72 11.52 15.42
CA ARG A 230 -1.15 10.10 15.46
C ARG A 230 -1.89 9.69 16.73
N ASP A 231 -1.65 10.42 17.82
CA ASP A 231 -2.30 10.17 19.11
C ASP A 231 -3.59 10.97 19.28
N GLY A 232 -3.96 11.76 18.26
CA GLY A 232 -5.14 12.62 18.22
C GLY A 232 -6.14 12.18 17.17
N ASN A 233 -7.40 12.51 17.42
CA ASN A 233 -8.48 12.30 16.47
C ASN A 233 -8.70 13.52 15.58
N GLU A 234 -9.49 13.35 14.53
CA GLU A 234 -10.02 14.44 13.73
C GLU A 234 -10.77 15.44 14.63
N VAL A 235 -10.37 16.70 14.58
CA VAL A 235 -11.02 17.77 15.35
C VAL A 235 -11.87 18.61 14.41
N TRP A 236 -13.19 18.61 14.61
CA TRP A 236 -14.07 19.43 13.80
C TRP A 236 -14.14 20.87 14.34
N GLU A 237 -13.55 21.79 13.60
CA GLU A 237 -13.63 23.21 13.84
C GLU A 237 -14.34 23.89 12.65
N ALA A 238 -15.48 24.55 12.89
CA ALA A 238 -16.35 25.07 11.83
C ALA A 238 -15.64 25.97 10.80
N ASN A 239 -14.65 26.76 11.23
CA ASN A 239 -13.91 27.67 10.35
C ASN A 239 -12.70 27.03 9.68
N LYS A 240 -12.25 25.85 10.14
CA LYS A 240 -11.05 25.15 9.67
C LYS A 240 -11.35 23.74 9.17
N SER A 241 -12.61 23.34 9.12
CA SER A 241 -13.06 22.04 8.62
C SER A 241 -14.00 22.22 7.45
N ALA A 242 -13.89 21.31 6.48
CA ALA A 242 -14.79 21.26 5.32
C ALA A 242 -15.10 19.81 4.94
N SER A 243 -16.26 19.63 4.33
CA SER A 243 -16.65 18.38 3.70
C SER A 243 -17.06 18.67 2.26
N ALA A 244 -16.48 17.93 1.33
CA ALA A 244 -16.81 17.97 -0.08
C ALA A 244 -17.32 16.60 -0.50
N SER A 245 -18.35 16.54 -1.35
CA SER A 245 -18.82 15.29 -1.92
C SER A 245 -19.24 15.48 -3.35
N GLY A 246 -19.13 14.42 -4.14
CA GLY A 246 -19.53 14.43 -5.54
C GLY A 246 -20.01 13.05 -5.97
N SER A 247 -20.67 13.01 -7.11
CA SER A 247 -21.06 11.78 -7.78
C SER A 247 -20.67 11.86 -9.25
N ALA A 248 -20.14 10.77 -9.77
CA ALA A 248 -19.83 10.61 -11.18
C ALA A 248 -20.57 9.40 -11.75
N LYS A 249 -20.69 9.38 -13.06
CA LYS A 249 -21.36 8.31 -13.80
C LYS A 249 -20.52 7.96 -15.01
N THR A 250 -20.30 6.67 -15.24
CA THR A 250 -19.68 6.14 -16.45
C THR A 250 -20.51 5.03 -17.07
N THR A 251 -20.35 4.78 -18.34
CA THR A 251 -21.03 3.70 -19.06
C THR A 251 -19.99 2.75 -19.61
N THR A 252 -20.17 1.46 -19.35
CA THR A 252 -19.27 0.38 -19.79
C THR A 252 -20.05 -0.70 -20.54
N SER A 253 -19.36 -1.70 -21.07
CA SER A 253 -20.03 -2.94 -21.50
C SER A 253 -20.54 -3.72 -20.29
N ASN A 254 -21.35 -4.76 -20.54
CA ASN A 254 -21.96 -5.59 -19.48
C ASN A 254 -21.02 -6.67 -18.93
N SER A 255 -19.74 -6.72 -19.37
CA SER A 255 -18.78 -7.69 -18.86
C SER A 255 -18.33 -7.32 -17.45
N THR A 256 -18.03 -8.31 -16.62
CA THR A 256 -17.59 -8.10 -15.24
C THR A 256 -16.29 -7.30 -15.17
N THR A 257 -15.37 -7.56 -16.10
CA THR A 257 -14.07 -6.85 -16.18
C THR A 257 -14.26 -5.38 -16.51
N GLU A 258 -15.10 -5.06 -17.52
CA GLU A 258 -15.37 -3.69 -17.92
C GLU A 258 -16.15 -2.91 -16.83
N ILE A 259 -17.06 -3.57 -16.12
CA ILE A 259 -17.74 -2.95 -14.98
C ILE A 259 -16.75 -2.63 -13.86
N ALA A 260 -15.81 -3.54 -13.56
CA ALA A 260 -14.78 -3.30 -12.55
C ALA A 260 -13.86 -2.14 -12.95
N ALA A 261 -13.42 -2.10 -14.20
CA ALA A 261 -12.64 -0.97 -14.74
C ALA A 261 -13.41 0.35 -14.66
N GLY A 262 -14.69 0.34 -15.05
CA GLY A 262 -15.55 1.53 -14.96
C GLY A 262 -15.79 2.01 -13.53
N MET A 263 -15.87 1.10 -12.54
CA MET A 263 -15.92 1.49 -11.13
C MET A 263 -14.62 2.17 -10.69
N GLN A 264 -13.49 1.62 -11.10
CA GLN A 264 -12.18 2.17 -10.80
C GLN A 264 -12.00 3.57 -11.40
N ASP A 265 -12.27 3.74 -12.69
CA ASP A 265 -12.19 5.02 -13.40
C ASP A 265 -13.13 6.07 -12.78
N CYS A 266 -14.35 5.66 -12.42
CA CYS A 266 -15.33 6.53 -11.79
C CYS A 266 -14.83 7.07 -10.44
N LEU A 267 -14.28 6.22 -9.59
CA LEU A 267 -13.74 6.60 -8.28
C LEU A 267 -12.49 7.46 -8.42
N ASP A 268 -11.60 7.09 -9.34
CA ASP A 268 -10.34 7.78 -9.60
C ASP A 268 -10.56 9.23 -10.06
N THR A 269 -11.33 9.38 -11.13
CA THR A 269 -11.66 10.70 -11.68
C THR A 269 -12.38 11.58 -10.66
N LEU A 270 -13.32 11.01 -9.91
CA LEU A 270 -14.10 11.75 -8.93
C LEU A 270 -13.25 12.20 -7.73
N ALA A 271 -12.37 11.34 -7.23
CA ALA A 271 -11.49 11.67 -6.12
C ALA A 271 -10.49 12.79 -6.50
N ASP A 272 -9.90 12.73 -7.71
CA ASP A 272 -9.01 13.79 -8.21
C ASP A 272 -9.76 15.13 -8.39
N ASP A 273 -10.95 15.10 -9.01
CA ASP A 273 -11.76 16.30 -9.26
C ASP A 273 -12.18 16.99 -7.96
N ILE A 274 -12.73 16.25 -7.00
CA ILE A 274 -13.12 16.81 -5.69
C ILE A 274 -11.89 17.39 -4.98
N THR A 275 -10.77 16.67 -5.00
CA THR A 275 -9.55 17.12 -4.32
C THR A 275 -9.03 18.40 -4.92
N ARG A 276 -8.90 18.49 -6.24
CA ARG A 276 -8.36 19.67 -6.93
C ARG A 276 -9.29 20.87 -6.85
N ARG A 277 -10.60 20.68 -6.99
CA ARG A 277 -11.55 21.80 -7.10
C ARG A 277 -12.12 22.27 -5.78
N GLN A 278 -12.14 21.43 -4.76
CA GLN A 278 -12.78 21.78 -3.48
C GLN A 278 -11.81 21.68 -2.29
N VAL A 279 -11.07 20.57 -2.17
CA VAL A 279 -10.19 20.34 -1.03
C VAL A 279 -8.97 21.24 -1.04
N THR A 280 -8.23 21.29 -2.13
CA THR A 280 -7.00 22.08 -2.21
C THR A 280 -7.22 23.59 -2.14
N PRO A 281 -8.27 24.19 -2.76
CA PRO A 281 -8.59 25.60 -2.53
C PRO A 281 -8.95 25.91 -1.07
N PHE A 282 -9.67 25.00 -0.41
CA PHE A 282 -9.97 25.15 1.01
C PHE A 282 -8.69 25.09 1.86
N LEU A 283 -7.81 24.09 1.64
CA LEU A 283 -6.51 24.01 2.31
C LEU A 283 -5.68 25.27 2.14
N ARG A 284 -5.63 25.85 0.93
CA ARG A 284 -4.93 27.13 0.68
C ARG A 284 -5.53 28.28 1.48
N LYS A 285 -6.86 28.35 1.56
CA LYS A 285 -7.55 29.38 2.32
C LYS A 285 -7.17 29.30 3.80
N ILE A 286 -7.27 28.13 4.41
CA ILE A 286 -6.97 27.95 5.83
C ILE A 286 -5.47 28.09 6.13
N ALA A 287 -4.58 27.63 5.23
CA ALA A 287 -3.14 27.78 5.37
C ALA A 287 -2.69 29.25 5.24
N GLY A 288 -3.40 30.07 4.47
CA GLY A 288 -3.12 31.51 4.32
C GLY A 288 -3.67 32.38 5.46
N THR A 289 -4.50 31.80 6.33
CA THR A 289 -5.05 32.49 7.52
C THR A 289 -4.27 32.16 8.81
N ILE A 290 -3.23 31.35 8.70
CA ILE A 290 -2.33 30.90 9.76
C ILE A 290 -0.98 31.58 9.58
#